data_7db3f41da5d44645ec60cc0cea70da5d
#
_entry.id   7db3f41da5d44645ec60cc0cea70da5d
#
_cell.length_a   1.000
_cell.length_b   1.000
_cell.length_c   1.000
_cell.angle_alpha   90.00
_cell.angle_beta   90.00
_cell.angle_gamma   90.00
#
_symmetry.space_group_name_H-M   'P 1'
#
loop_
_entity.id
_entity.type
_entity.pdbx_description
1 polymer ?
#
loop_
_entity_poly.entity_id
_entity_poly.type
_entity_poly.pdbx_seq_one_letter_code
_entity_poly.pdbx_strand_id
1 'polypeptide(L)'
;MRIHRLTSFASTLCLIAVVAQPAWSADQKSGADGQKLAESRQRGIDFLKATQSSDGTWTSNTSSGVTALAVTALLRSGLSTSDPTVAKGLKALEKFVQKDGGIYHPNTAHKNYETCVAVVALKEADADGRYDQILTRADKFLRGLQWDEEEGIDKSDVRYGGADYGPSKKRPDLSNTQFLLDALKALGAKDDDPNIQKALVFVSRCQNLESQYNQTPLAAKVNDGGFIYTPVGAGSSAAGKTANGGLRSYGSMTYAGLKSMIFAGLTAKDPRVKAASEWIRNHYTVEENPGMGQQGLYYYFDTFAKTLSVMKIDQFEDAGGQKHDWRKELASQLFHLQQPNGSWVNPKERWLEGDPSLATAYGLLALKYCEPSTGG
;
A
#
# COMPACT_ATOMS: atom_id res chain seq x y z
N MET A 1 81.90 50.79 -21.89
CA MET A 1 81.56 50.64 -20.48
C MET A 1 80.12 50.17 -20.39
N ARG A 2 79.83 48.87 -20.23
CA ARG A 2 78.51 48.30 -20.21
C ARG A 2 78.27 47.79 -18.79
N ILE A 3 77.24 48.27 -18.13
CA ILE A 3 76.85 47.87 -16.80
C ILE A 3 75.73 46.80 -16.96
N HIS A 4 76.00 45.57 -16.47
CA HIS A 4 75.01 44.52 -16.42
C HIS A 4 74.22 44.64 -15.11
N ARG A 5 72.90 44.77 -15.27
CA ARG A 5 71.96 44.64 -14.16
C ARG A 5 71.58 43.16 -13.99
N LEU A 6 71.82 42.58 -12.79
CA LEU A 6 71.29 41.30 -12.33
C LEU A 6 69.86 41.50 -11.82
N THR A 7 68.92 40.81 -12.42
CA THR A 7 67.55 40.67 -11.90
C THR A 7 67.42 39.39 -11.13
N SER A 8 67.15 39.52 -9.84
CA SER A 8 66.85 38.43 -8.92
C SER A 8 65.44 37.95 -9.12
N PHE A 9 65.21 36.66 -9.45
CA PHE A 9 63.92 36.02 -9.46
C PHE A 9 63.65 35.42 -8.07
N ALA A 10 62.68 35.96 -7.34
CA ALA A 10 62.13 35.35 -6.13
C ALA A 10 61.04 34.35 -6.52
N SER A 11 61.31 33.06 -6.31
CA SER A 11 60.34 31.98 -6.50
C SER A 11 59.44 31.89 -5.27
N THR A 12 58.19 32.29 -5.40
CA THR A 12 57.16 32.11 -4.37
C THR A 12 56.63 30.67 -4.46
N LEU A 13 56.97 29.82 -3.47
CA LEU A 13 56.36 28.52 -3.32
C LEU A 13 54.95 28.64 -2.75
N CYS A 14 53.90 28.46 -3.58
CA CYS A 14 52.53 28.28 -3.11
C CYS A 14 52.38 26.87 -2.53
N LEU A 15 52.30 26.75 -1.21
CA LEU A 15 51.81 25.51 -0.55
C LEU A 15 50.31 25.39 -0.81
N ILE A 16 49.94 24.45 -1.66
CA ILE A 16 48.54 24.01 -1.79
C ILE A 16 48.24 23.06 -0.64
N ALA A 17 47.52 23.54 0.37
CA ALA A 17 46.96 22.67 1.41
C ALA A 17 45.85 21.85 0.78
N VAL A 18 46.11 20.57 0.51
CA VAL A 18 45.10 19.58 0.16
C VAL A 18 44.28 19.31 1.41
N VAL A 19 43.11 19.93 1.53
CA VAL A 19 42.11 19.57 2.54
C VAL A 19 41.56 18.21 2.10
N ALA A 20 41.97 17.16 2.79
CA ALA A 20 41.38 15.84 2.64
C ALA A 20 39.92 15.93 3.07
N GLN A 21 39.00 15.92 2.10
CA GLN A 21 37.61 15.67 2.38
C GLN A 21 37.46 14.27 2.98
N PRO A 22 36.70 14.10 4.07
CA PRO A 22 36.43 12.76 4.56
C PRO A 22 35.72 12.01 3.43
N ALA A 23 36.29 10.89 3.02
CA ALA A 23 35.64 9.95 2.13
C ALA A 23 34.36 9.48 2.84
N TRP A 24 33.22 9.93 2.41
CA TRP A 24 31.96 9.33 2.76
C TRP A 24 32.01 7.89 2.22
N SER A 25 32.08 6.94 3.13
CA SER A 25 32.00 5.52 2.77
C SER A 25 30.65 5.30 2.11
N ALA A 26 30.67 5.10 0.80
CA ALA A 26 29.56 4.56 0.05
C ALA A 26 29.38 3.10 0.48
N ASP A 27 28.65 2.83 1.55
CA ASP A 27 28.02 1.54 1.86
C ASP A 27 27.17 1.60 3.16
N GLN A 28 26.30 2.58 3.30
CA GLN A 28 25.13 2.37 4.15
C GLN A 28 24.00 1.90 3.23
N LYS A 29 23.76 0.58 3.16
CA LYS A 29 22.53 0.04 2.59
C LYS A 29 21.36 0.73 3.27
N SER A 30 20.50 1.40 2.50
CA SER A 30 19.24 1.95 3.02
C SER A 30 18.42 0.81 3.62
N GLY A 31 17.85 1.02 4.80
CA GLY A 31 17.00 0.04 5.44
C GLY A 31 17.11 0.04 6.96
N ALA A 32 16.17 -0.65 7.59
CA ALA A 32 16.12 -0.80 9.04
C ALA A 32 17.28 -1.65 9.58
N ASP A 33 17.56 -1.48 10.88
CA ASP A 33 18.45 -2.38 11.63
C ASP A 33 17.93 -3.82 11.51
N GLY A 34 18.69 -4.67 10.82
CA GLY A 34 18.29 -6.03 10.48
C GLY A 34 17.99 -6.91 11.70
N GLN A 35 18.70 -6.72 12.81
CA GLN A 35 18.45 -7.48 14.03
C GLN A 35 17.11 -7.05 14.67
N LYS A 36 16.89 -5.75 14.85
CA LYS A 36 15.64 -5.22 15.42
C LYS A 36 14.45 -5.56 14.53
N LEU A 37 14.63 -5.53 13.21
CA LEU A 37 13.58 -5.92 12.26
C LEU A 37 13.21 -7.41 12.45
N ALA A 38 14.20 -8.29 12.57
CA ALA A 38 13.98 -9.71 12.80
C ALA A 38 13.30 -9.97 14.15
N GLU A 39 13.74 -9.31 15.22
CA GLU A 39 13.16 -9.43 16.56
C GLU A 39 11.70 -8.94 16.59
N SER A 40 11.42 -7.77 16.03
CA SER A 40 10.05 -7.22 15.97
C SER A 40 9.13 -8.10 15.16
N ARG A 41 9.59 -8.59 13.99
CA ARG A 41 8.86 -9.54 13.16
C ARG A 41 8.57 -10.84 13.91
N GLN A 42 9.56 -11.43 14.59
CA GLN A 42 9.38 -12.67 15.33
C GLN A 42 8.32 -12.53 16.42
N ARG A 43 8.35 -11.42 17.18
CA ARG A 43 7.33 -11.14 18.21
C ARG A 43 5.92 -11.03 17.63
N GLY A 44 5.76 -10.39 16.46
CA GLY A 44 4.46 -10.34 15.77
C GLY A 44 3.98 -11.70 15.28
N ILE A 45 4.90 -12.52 14.75
CA ILE A 45 4.62 -13.91 14.37
C ILE A 45 4.15 -14.72 15.59
N ASP A 46 4.86 -14.63 16.71
CA ASP A 46 4.54 -15.38 17.94
C ASP A 46 3.16 -14.97 18.48
N PHE A 47 2.84 -13.68 18.43
CA PHE A 47 1.51 -13.18 18.77
C PHE A 47 0.41 -13.82 17.89
N LEU A 48 0.57 -13.78 16.56
CA LEU A 48 -0.42 -14.38 15.67
C LEU A 48 -0.54 -15.89 15.88
N LYS A 49 0.56 -16.60 16.13
CA LYS A 49 0.52 -18.04 16.47
C LYS A 49 -0.25 -18.32 17.75
N ALA A 50 -0.04 -17.51 18.79
CA ALA A 50 -0.67 -17.66 20.08
C ALA A 50 -2.16 -17.32 20.07
N THR A 51 -2.62 -16.48 19.15
CA THR A 51 -4.01 -15.98 19.10
C THR A 51 -4.88 -16.65 18.04
N GLN A 52 -4.32 -17.60 17.26
CA GLN A 52 -5.12 -18.36 16.29
C GLN A 52 -6.17 -19.23 16.99
N SER A 53 -7.41 -19.08 16.57
CA SER A 53 -8.54 -19.87 17.09
C SER A 53 -8.43 -21.35 16.72
N SER A 54 -9.17 -22.21 17.45
CA SER A 54 -9.16 -23.67 17.23
C SER A 54 -9.62 -24.08 15.83
N ASP A 55 -10.42 -23.28 15.14
CA ASP A 55 -10.89 -23.51 13.76
C ASP A 55 -9.95 -22.99 12.67
N GLY A 56 -8.84 -22.32 13.07
CA GLY A 56 -7.83 -21.76 12.17
C GLY A 56 -8.02 -20.29 11.82
N THR A 57 -9.05 -19.64 12.31
CA THR A 57 -9.33 -18.24 12.05
C THR A 57 -8.65 -17.31 13.07
N TRP A 58 -8.63 -16.01 12.76
CA TRP A 58 -8.34 -14.92 13.69
C TRP A 58 -9.54 -13.99 13.75
N THR A 59 -9.75 -13.38 14.93
CA THR A 59 -10.79 -12.38 15.23
C THR A 59 -12.20 -12.94 15.16
N SER A 60 -12.62 -13.54 14.06
CA SER A 60 -13.99 -13.98 13.83
C SER A 60 -14.05 -15.10 12.80
N ASN A 61 -14.92 -16.07 13.06
CA ASN A 61 -15.28 -17.11 12.09
C ASN A 61 -16.38 -16.64 11.11
N THR A 62 -16.79 -15.37 11.20
CA THR A 62 -17.82 -14.76 10.33
C THR A 62 -17.24 -13.85 9.25
N SER A 63 -15.90 -13.80 9.11
CA SER A 63 -15.19 -13.08 8.05
C SER A 63 -13.88 -13.78 7.72
N SER A 64 -13.56 -13.89 6.46
CA SER A 64 -12.27 -14.40 5.99
C SER A 64 -11.15 -13.34 5.98
N GLY A 65 -11.49 -12.06 6.09
CA GLY A 65 -10.57 -10.95 5.83
C GLY A 65 -9.35 -10.92 6.75
N VAL A 66 -9.55 -10.94 8.08
CA VAL A 66 -8.43 -10.92 9.04
C VAL A 66 -7.59 -12.19 8.94
N THR A 67 -8.24 -13.35 8.76
CA THR A 67 -7.56 -14.62 8.56
C THR A 67 -6.67 -14.59 7.31
N ALA A 68 -7.16 -14.05 6.20
CA ALA A 68 -6.38 -13.92 4.97
C ALA A 68 -5.17 -13.00 5.13
N LEU A 69 -5.36 -11.83 5.77
CA LEU A 69 -4.26 -10.91 6.05
C LEU A 69 -3.21 -11.53 6.98
N ALA A 70 -3.64 -12.23 8.05
CA ALA A 70 -2.73 -12.91 8.97
C ALA A 70 -1.93 -14.02 8.26
N VAL A 71 -2.57 -14.85 7.42
CA VAL A 71 -1.89 -15.89 6.62
C VAL A 71 -0.87 -15.24 5.67
N THR A 72 -1.26 -14.18 4.94
CA THR A 72 -0.36 -13.46 4.05
C THR A 72 0.84 -12.89 4.81
N ALA A 73 0.60 -12.29 5.97
CA ALA A 73 1.65 -11.71 6.80
C ALA A 73 2.65 -12.78 7.30
N LEU A 74 2.15 -13.94 7.73
CA LEU A 74 2.99 -15.06 8.16
C LEU A 74 3.83 -15.63 7.00
N LEU A 75 3.24 -15.85 5.82
CA LEU A 75 3.95 -16.32 4.63
C LEU A 75 5.04 -15.34 4.20
N ARG A 76 4.72 -14.05 4.09
CA ARG A 76 5.68 -13.00 3.73
C ARG A 76 6.74 -12.77 4.80
N SER A 77 6.47 -13.16 6.03
CA SER A 77 7.44 -13.15 7.13
C SER A 77 8.37 -14.38 7.11
N GLY A 78 8.23 -15.26 6.12
CA GLY A 78 9.13 -16.40 5.88
C GLY A 78 8.64 -17.74 6.41
N LEU A 79 7.40 -17.84 6.94
CA LEU A 79 6.85 -19.14 7.31
C LEU A 79 6.43 -19.92 6.05
N SER A 80 6.63 -21.23 6.08
CA SER A 80 6.20 -22.10 4.97
C SER A 80 4.73 -22.49 5.08
N THR A 81 4.16 -23.01 3.99
CA THR A 81 2.80 -23.57 3.98
C THR A 81 2.65 -24.82 4.87
N SER A 82 3.77 -25.44 5.27
CA SER A 82 3.80 -26.56 6.21
C SER A 82 3.85 -26.14 7.69
N ASP A 83 4.05 -24.84 8.00
CA ASP A 83 3.91 -24.36 9.38
C ASP A 83 2.48 -24.63 9.88
N PRO A 84 2.30 -25.23 11.06
CA PRO A 84 0.97 -25.62 11.54
C PRO A 84 -0.05 -24.49 11.60
N THR A 85 0.38 -23.26 11.93
CA THR A 85 -0.48 -22.07 11.99
C THR A 85 -0.90 -21.63 10.59
N VAL A 86 0.05 -21.57 9.65
CA VAL A 86 -0.23 -21.23 8.26
C VAL A 86 -1.15 -22.26 7.62
N ALA A 87 -0.82 -23.57 7.75
CA ALA A 87 -1.62 -24.67 7.19
C ALA A 87 -3.07 -24.64 7.70
N LYS A 88 -3.26 -24.37 8.99
CA LYS A 88 -4.58 -24.29 9.61
C LYS A 88 -5.36 -23.05 9.15
N GLY A 89 -4.69 -21.92 8.98
CA GLY A 89 -5.28 -20.69 8.41
C GLY A 89 -5.71 -20.88 6.95
N LEU A 90 -4.86 -21.50 6.12
CA LEU A 90 -5.19 -21.83 4.74
C LEU A 90 -6.41 -22.75 4.66
N LYS A 91 -6.46 -23.81 5.50
CA LYS A 91 -7.62 -24.71 5.58
C LYS A 91 -8.89 -23.98 6.07
N ALA A 92 -8.77 -22.97 6.90
CA ALA A 92 -9.91 -22.13 7.27
C ALA A 92 -10.39 -21.29 6.08
N LEU A 93 -9.48 -20.72 5.27
CA LEU A 93 -9.84 -19.97 4.06
C LEU A 93 -10.56 -20.84 3.02
N GLU A 94 -10.16 -22.10 2.85
CA GLU A 94 -10.84 -23.06 1.95
C GLU A 94 -12.32 -23.25 2.29
N LYS A 95 -12.70 -23.16 3.57
CA LYS A 95 -14.10 -23.27 4.02
C LYS A 95 -14.96 -22.07 3.62
N PHE A 96 -14.35 -20.92 3.32
CA PHE A 96 -15.04 -19.72 2.87
C PHE A 96 -15.26 -19.68 1.35
N VAL A 97 -14.75 -20.66 0.59
CA VAL A 97 -14.96 -20.74 -0.87
C VAL A 97 -16.44 -20.99 -1.17
N GLN A 98 -17.06 -20.09 -1.93
CA GLN A 98 -18.47 -20.11 -2.27
C GLN A 98 -18.73 -20.76 -3.65
N LYS A 99 -19.99 -21.12 -3.89
CA LYS A 99 -20.42 -21.70 -5.18
C LYS A 99 -20.24 -20.75 -6.36
N ASP A 100 -20.37 -19.43 -6.12
CA ASP A 100 -20.17 -18.38 -7.12
C ASP A 100 -18.70 -18.11 -7.44
N GLY A 101 -17.77 -18.73 -6.71
CA GLY A 101 -16.33 -18.59 -6.89
C GLY A 101 -15.68 -17.61 -5.91
N GLY A 102 -16.44 -16.79 -5.23
CA GLY A 102 -15.90 -15.87 -4.20
C GLY A 102 -15.39 -16.63 -2.96
N ILE A 103 -14.57 -15.94 -2.17
CA ILE A 103 -13.99 -16.50 -0.93
C ILE A 103 -14.37 -15.56 0.21
N TYR A 104 -15.52 -15.83 0.81
CA TYR A 104 -16.12 -14.94 1.81
C TYR A 104 -17.11 -15.65 2.72
N HIS A 105 -17.39 -15.08 3.88
CA HIS A 105 -18.45 -15.60 4.76
C HIS A 105 -19.84 -15.35 4.13
N PRO A 106 -20.76 -16.33 4.11
CA PRO A 106 -22.06 -16.22 3.43
C PRO A 106 -22.89 -15.00 3.81
N ASN A 107 -22.79 -14.55 5.06
CA ASN A 107 -23.54 -13.41 5.60
C ASN A 107 -22.75 -12.08 5.56
N THR A 108 -21.57 -12.03 4.93
CA THR A 108 -20.78 -10.80 4.86
C THR A 108 -21.39 -9.78 3.92
N ALA A 109 -21.21 -8.50 4.25
CA ALA A 109 -21.42 -7.39 3.33
C ALA A 109 -20.13 -7.01 2.53
N HIS A 110 -19.02 -7.75 2.72
CA HIS A 110 -17.68 -7.39 2.26
C HIS A 110 -17.11 -8.41 1.27
N LYS A 111 -17.95 -8.99 0.40
CA LYS A 111 -17.58 -10.09 -0.52
C LYS A 111 -16.36 -9.78 -1.38
N ASN A 112 -16.27 -8.58 -1.96
CA ASN A 112 -15.13 -8.17 -2.75
C ASN A 112 -13.84 -8.12 -1.91
N TYR A 113 -13.86 -7.35 -0.81
CA TYR A 113 -12.70 -7.21 0.06
C TYR A 113 -12.18 -8.57 0.58
N GLU A 114 -13.09 -9.40 1.13
CA GLU A 114 -12.72 -10.71 1.67
C GLU A 114 -12.13 -11.61 0.58
N THR A 115 -12.73 -11.63 -0.61
CA THR A 115 -12.21 -12.42 -1.74
C THR A 115 -10.85 -11.91 -2.20
N CYS A 116 -10.67 -10.59 -2.33
CA CYS A 116 -9.40 -10.00 -2.75
C CYS A 116 -8.24 -10.39 -1.83
N VAL A 117 -8.40 -10.22 -0.51
CA VAL A 117 -7.33 -10.54 0.45
C VAL A 117 -7.10 -12.05 0.55
N ALA A 118 -8.16 -12.87 0.41
CA ALA A 118 -8.04 -14.33 0.37
C ALA A 118 -7.31 -14.83 -0.88
N VAL A 119 -7.56 -14.22 -2.04
CA VAL A 119 -6.82 -14.50 -3.29
C VAL A 119 -5.34 -14.24 -3.11
N VAL A 120 -4.96 -13.11 -2.51
CA VAL A 120 -3.54 -12.82 -2.23
C VAL A 120 -2.93 -13.89 -1.32
N ALA A 121 -3.60 -14.26 -0.23
CA ALA A 121 -3.12 -15.29 0.70
C ALA A 121 -2.94 -16.66 0.03
N LEU A 122 -3.96 -17.11 -0.72
CA LEU A 122 -3.90 -18.39 -1.41
C LEU A 122 -2.85 -18.39 -2.52
N LYS A 123 -2.67 -17.28 -3.25
CA LYS A 123 -1.65 -17.18 -4.30
C LYS A 123 -0.22 -17.19 -3.74
N GLU A 124 0.02 -16.58 -2.59
CA GLU A 124 1.31 -16.68 -1.88
C GLU A 124 1.61 -18.13 -1.44
N ALA A 125 0.58 -18.93 -1.19
CA ALA A 125 0.71 -20.33 -0.78
C ALA A 125 0.73 -21.33 -1.95
N ASP A 126 0.56 -20.86 -3.19
CA ASP A 126 0.27 -21.69 -4.36
C ASP A 126 1.51 -22.05 -5.19
N ALA A 127 2.61 -22.38 -4.57
CA ALA A 127 3.84 -22.74 -5.30
C ALA A 127 3.71 -24.06 -6.10
N ASP A 128 2.78 -24.94 -5.73
CA ASP A 128 2.55 -26.26 -6.32
C ASP A 128 1.25 -26.36 -7.14
N GLY A 129 0.53 -25.26 -7.34
CA GLY A 129 -0.70 -25.23 -8.13
C GLY A 129 -1.94 -25.79 -7.41
N ARG A 130 -1.85 -26.08 -6.09
CA ARG A 130 -2.97 -26.68 -5.32
C ARG A 130 -4.21 -25.81 -5.27
N TYR A 131 -4.07 -24.51 -5.44
CA TYR A 131 -5.15 -23.52 -5.41
C TYR A 131 -5.59 -23.01 -6.78
N ASP A 132 -4.99 -23.49 -7.88
CA ASP A 132 -5.28 -23.00 -9.25
C ASP A 132 -6.76 -22.96 -9.57
N GLN A 133 -7.51 -24.02 -9.21
CA GLN A 133 -8.96 -24.07 -9.50
C GLN A 133 -9.74 -23.05 -8.68
N ILE A 134 -9.38 -22.85 -7.41
CA ILE A 134 -10.02 -21.86 -6.53
C ILE A 134 -9.71 -20.46 -7.05
N LEU A 135 -8.44 -20.19 -7.37
CA LEU A 135 -7.96 -18.89 -7.86
C LEU A 135 -8.58 -18.52 -9.21
N THR A 136 -8.70 -19.48 -10.14
CA THR A 136 -9.38 -19.25 -11.43
C THR A 136 -10.85 -18.86 -11.26
N ARG A 137 -11.56 -19.50 -10.32
CA ARG A 137 -12.95 -19.14 -10.02
C ARG A 137 -13.08 -17.80 -9.33
N ALA A 138 -12.15 -17.51 -8.41
CA ALA A 138 -12.11 -16.23 -7.70
C ALA A 138 -11.77 -15.07 -8.64
N ASP A 139 -10.88 -15.26 -9.63
CA ASP A 139 -10.60 -14.26 -10.67
C ASP A 139 -11.88 -13.90 -11.44
N LYS A 140 -12.62 -14.92 -11.91
CA LYS A 140 -13.89 -14.69 -12.62
C LYS A 140 -14.92 -13.95 -11.71
N PHE A 141 -15.03 -14.34 -10.45
CA PHE A 141 -15.93 -13.70 -9.48
C PHE A 141 -15.57 -12.22 -9.27
N LEU A 142 -14.29 -11.92 -9.06
CA LEU A 142 -13.81 -10.56 -8.83
C LEU A 142 -14.02 -9.65 -10.03
N ARG A 143 -13.74 -10.14 -11.24
CA ARG A 143 -13.98 -9.38 -12.49
C ARG A 143 -15.46 -9.05 -12.67
N GLY A 144 -16.36 -9.99 -12.34
CA GLY A 144 -17.81 -9.76 -12.38
C GLY A 144 -18.37 -8.89 -11.25
N LEU A 145 -17.53 -8.34 -10.34
CA LEU A 145 -17.93 -7.33 -9.35
C LEU A 145 -17.55 -5.92 -9.74
N GLN A 146 -16.82 -5.75 -10.83
CA GLN A 146 -16.42 -4.44 -11.32
C GLN A 146 -17.56 -3.79 -12.09
N TRP A 147 -17.84 -2.53 -11.79
CA TRP A 147 -18.88 -1.75 -12.47
C TRP A 147 -18.46 -1.42 -13.90
N ASP A 148 -19.09 -2.04 -14.88
CA ASP A 148 -18.78 -1.85 -16.30
C ASP A 148 -19.98 -2.12 -17.21
N GLU A 149 -19.73 -2.47 -18.46
CA GLU A 149 -20.75 -2.69 -19.48
C GLU A 149 -21.69 -3.87 -19.13
N GLU A 150 -21.25 -4.83 -18.30
CA GLU A 150 -22.08 -5.96 -17.84
C GLU A 150 -23.20 -5.48 -16.90
N GLU A 151 -22.99 -4.39 -16.12
CA GLU A 151 -24.03 -3.71 -15.34
C GLU A 151 -24.79 -2.65 -16.13
N GLY A 152 -24.56 -2.57 -17.44
CA GLY A 152 -25.25 -1.62 -18.34
C GLY A 152 -24.77 -0.19 -18.19
N ILE A 153 -23.53 0.04 -17.71
CA ILE A 153 -22.92 1.36 -17.59
C ILE A 153 -21.73 1.51 -18.54
N ASP A 154 -21.46 2.73 -18.94
CA ASP A 154 -20.32 3.07 -19.80
C ASP A 154 -19.35 4.05 -19.11
N LYS A 155 -18.33 4.45 -19.85
CA LYS A 155 -17.29 5.36 -19.35
C LYS A 155 -17.80 6.75 -18.92
N SER A 156 -19.03 7.14 -19.23
CA SER A 156 -19.63 8.41 -18.78
C SER A 156 -20.16 8.32 -17.34
N ASP A 157 -20.55 7.12 -16.90
CA ASP A 157 -21.00 6.89 -15.52
C ASP A 157 -19.82 6.99 -14.54
N VAL A 158 -20.02 7.76 -13.47
CA VAL A 158 -18.96 8.00 -12.45
C VAL A 158 -18.51 6.72 -11.73
N ARG A 159 -19.32 5.64 -11.74
CA ARG A 159 -19.02 4.33 -11.14
C ARG A 159 -18.13 3.47 -12.02
N TYR A 160 -18.04 3.75 -13.32
CA TYR A 160 -17.37 2.90 -14.30
C TYR A 160 -15.93 2.53 -13.90
N GLY A 161 -15.65 1.24 -13.89
CA GLY A 161 -14.37 0.65 -13.54
C GLY A 161 -14.11 0.48 -12.05
N GLY A 162 -14.98 0.99 -11.19
CA GLY A 162 -14.86 0.85 -9.75
C GLY A 162 -15.38 -0.49 -9.22
N ALA A 163 -14.94 -0.87 -8.03
CA ALA A 163 -15.49 -1.99 -7.27
C ALA A 163 -16.00 -1.50 -5.91
N ASP A 164 -17.05 -2.13 -5.40
CA ASP A 164 -17.60 -1.88 -4.09
C ASP A 164 -17.45 -3.10 -3.16
N TYR A 165 -18.06 -3.06 -1.98
CA TYR A 165 -18.01 -4.19 -1.04
C TYR A 165 -18.76 -5.44 -1.53
N GLY A 166 -19.68 -5.30 -2.49
CA GLY A 166 -20.47 -6.39 -3.07
C GLY A 166 -21.81 -5.89 -3.64
N PRO A 167 -22.59 -6.76 -4.29
CA PRO A 167 -23.70 -6.40 -5.18
C PRO A 167 -24.80 -5.51 -4.59
N SER A 168 -24.88 -5.41 -3.26
CA SER A 168 -25.95 -4.67 -2.58
C SER A 168 -25.69 -3.18 -2.40
N LYS A 169 -24.44 -2.69 -2.50
CA LYS A 169 -24.08 -1.31 -2.11
C LYS A 169 -24.08 -0.29 -3.24
N LYS A 170 -23.93 -0.71 -4.49
CA LYS A 170 -23.98 0.13 -5.71
C LYS A 170 -23.16 1.43 -5.61
N ARG A 171 -22.10 1.44 -4.81
CA ARG A 171 -21.26 2.61 -4.54
C ARG A 171 -19.80 2.21 -4.50
N PRO A 172 -19.15 2.06 -5.66
CA PRO A 172 -17.74 1.77 -5.72
C PRO A 172 -16.91 2.83 -5.01
N ASP A 173 -15.78 2.39 -4.45
CA ASP A 173 -14.84 3.23 -3.73
C ASP A 173 -13.39 2.83 -4.01
N LEU A 174 -12.47 3.74 -3.72
CA LEU A 174 -11.06 3.55 -4.04
C LEU A 174 -10.42 2.43 -3.21
N SER A 175 -10.84 2.23 -1.96
CA SER A 175 -10.30 1.16 -1.12
C SER A 175 -10.64 -0.22 -1.68
N ASN A 176 -11.90 -0.47 -2.04
CA ASN A 176 -12.31 -1.72 -2.65
C ASN A 176 -11.70 -1.91 -4.05
N THR A 177 -11.61 -0.84 -4.84
CA THR A 177 -11.01 -0.89 -6.18
C THR A 177 -9.51 -1.21 -6.13
N GLN A 178 -8.76 -0.65 -5.17
CA GLN A 178 -7.35 -0.96 -5.03
C GLN A 178 -7.09 -2.39 -4.53
N PHE A 179 -7.97 -2.97 -3.67
CA PHE A 179 -7.88 -4.38 -3.30
C PHE A 179 -8.18 -5.31 -4.48
N LEU A 180 -9.15 -4.95 -5.34
CA LEU A 180 -9.37 -5.66 -6.60
C LEU A 180 -8.10 -5.67 -7.46
N LEU A 181 -7.47 -4.51 -7.65
CA LEU A 181 -6.22 -4.42 -8.42
C LEU A 181 -5.09 -5.24 -7.80
N ASP A 182 -4.95 -5.24 -6.46
CA ASP A 182 -3.97 -6.08 -5.76
C ASP A 182 -4.19 -7.57 -6.04
N ALA A 183 -5.45 -8.03 -6.02
CA ALA A 183 -5.79 -9.42 -6.31
C ALA A 183 -5.53 -9.77 -7.78
N LEU A 184 -5.95 -8.93 -8.74
CA LEU A 184 -5.68 -9.16 -10.17
C LEU A 184 -4.18 -9.20 -10.46
N LYS A 185 -3.38 -8.32 -9.87
CA LYS A 185 -1.92 -8.33 -10.02
C LYS A 185 -1.30 -9.60 -9.41
N ALA A 186 -1.78 -10.06 -8.26
CA ALA A 186 -1.34 -11.32 -7.66
C ALA A 186 -1.66 -12.52 -8.56
N LEU A 187 -2.79 -12.50 -9.26
CA LEU A 187 -3.18 -13.50 -10.25
C LEU A 187 -2.42 -13.40 -11.58
N GLY A 188 -1.53 -12.43 -11.74
CA GLY A 188 -0.68 -12.26 -12.91
C GLY A 188 -1.26 -11.37 -14.01
N ALA A 189 -2.33 -10.60 -13.73
CA ALA A 189 -2.86 -9.64 -14.70
C ALA A 189 -1.79 -8.61 -15.08
N LYS A 190 -1.65 -8.38 -16.40
CA LYS A 190 -0.71 -7.40 -16.95
C LYS A 190 -1.25 -5.99 -16.82
N ASP A 191 -0.38 -4.99 -17.01
CA ASP A 191 -0.77 -3.59 -16.90
C ASP A 191 -1.87 -3.19 -17.90
N ASP A 192 -1.91 -3.83 -19.07
CA ASP A 192 -2.89 -3.62 -20.15
C ASP A 192 -4.15 -4.49 -20.02
N ASP A 193 -4.30 -5.27 -18.95
CA ASP A 193 -5.51 -6.04 -18.67
C ASP A 193 -6.76 -5.15 -18.69
N PRO A 194 -7.84 -5.52 -19.40
CA PRO A 194 -9.02 -4.69 -19.56
C PRO A 194 -9.64 -4.24 -18.23
N ASN A 195 -9.70 -5.11 -17.21
CA ASN A 195 -10.26 -4.76 -15.91
C ASN A 195 -9.35 -3.79 -15.15
N ILE A 196 -8.03 -3.92 -15.28
CA ILE A 196 -7.08 -2.95 -14.73
C ILE A 196 -7.24 -1.58 -15.40
N GLN A 197 -7.41 -1.54 -16.73
CA GLN A 197 -7.62 -0.29 -17.46
C GLN A 197 -8.99 0.35 -17.17
N LYS A 198 -10.06 -0.44 -16.94
CA LYS A 198 -11.34 0.06 -16.45
C LYS A 198 -11.18 0.65 -15.05
N ALA A 199 -10.50 -0.05 -14.13
CA ALA A 199 -10.23 0.45 -12.79
C ALA A 199 -9.45 1.78 -12.80
N LEU A 200 -8.51 1.98 -13.73
CA LEU A 200 -7.78 3.24 -13.90
C LEU A 200 -8.72 4.43 -14.15
N VAL A 201 -9.83 4.22 -14.88
CA VAL A 201 -10.82 5.28 -15.11
C VAL A 201 -11.43 5.72 -13.78
N PHE A 202 -11.88 4.77 -12.95
CA PHE A 202 -12.45 5.07 -11.64
C PHE A 202 -11.43 5.70 -10.67
N VAL A 203 -10.24 5.13 -10.60
CA VAL A 203 -9.12 5.64 -9.78
C VAL A 203 -8.82 7.10 -10.13
N SER A 204 -8.78 7.44 -11.44
CA SER A 204 -8.56 8.82 -11.88
C SER A 204 -9.64 9.77 -11.41
N ARG A 205 -10.90 9.31 -11.30
CA ARG A 205 -12.02 10.10 -10.78
C ARG A 205 -12.02 10.28 -9.26
N CYS A 206 -11.30 9.42 -8.55
CA CYS A 206 -11.07 9.59 -7.11
C CYS A 206 -9.95 10.60 -6.80
N GLN A 207 -9.19 11.06 -7.81
CA GLN A 207 -8.13 12.04 -7.63
C GLN A 207 -8.69 13.46 -7.60
N ASN A 208 -8.30 14.27 -6.63
CA ASN A 208 -8.54 15.70 -6.63
C ASN A 208 -7.60 16.40 -7.62
N LEU A 209 -7.84 16.15 -8.90
CA LEU A 209 -7.09 16.73 -10.02
C LEU A 209 -8.05 16.99 -11.18
N GLU A 210 -8.35 18.26 -11.45
CA GLU A 210 -9.11 18.66 -12.63
C GLU A 210 -8.27 18.38 -13.88
N SER A 211 -8.78 17.51 -14.74
CA SER A 211 -8.07 17.06 -15.95
C SER A 211 -9.02 16.40 -16.93
N GLN A 212 -8.52 16.10 -18.15
CA GLN A 212 -9.27 15.27 -19.10
C GLN A 212 -9.68 13.88 -18.56
N TYR A 213 -9.01 13.39 -17.50
CA TYR A 213 -9.28 12.11 -16.86
C TYR A 213 -10.26 12.21 -15.70
N ASN A 214 -10.50 13.41 -15.18
CA ASN A 214 -11.45 13.68 -14.10
C ASN A 214 -12.15 15.02 -14.30
N GLN A 215 -13.33 14.98 -14.84
CA GLN A 215 -14.22 16.13 -15.07
C GLN A 215 -15.38 16.17 -14.05
N THR A 216 -15.26 15.44 -12.93
CA THR A 216 -16.27 15.49 -11.88
C THR A 216 -16.28 16.88 -11.22
N PRO A 217 -17.45 17.38 -10.79
CA PRO A 217 -17.54 18.70 -10.14
C PRO A 217 -16.74 18.82 -8.82
N LEU A 218 -16.24 17.68 -8.30
CA LEU A 218 -15.47 17.63 -7.06
C LEU A 218 -13.98 17.90 -7.29
N ALA A 219 -13.44 17.52 -8.45
CA ALA A 219 -12.00 17.56 -8.75
C ALA A 219 -11.40 18.96 -8.60
N ALA A 220 -12.05 19.99 -9.19
CA ALA A 220 -11.58 21.37 -9.17
C ALA A 220 -11.68 22.04 -7.79
N LYS A 221 -12.51 21.53 -6.87
CA LYS A 221 -12.77 22.20 -5.59
C LYS A 221 -11.60 22.14 -4.61
N VAL A 222 -10.75 21.12 -4.71
CA VAL A 222 -9.53 20.95 -3.91
C VAL A 222 -8.30 21.03 -4.79
N ASN A 223 -8.27 20.27 -5.88
CA ASN A 223 -7.25 20.28 -6.94
C ASN A 223 -5.79 20.17 -6.42
N ASP A 224 -5.58 19.35 -5.38
CA ASP A 224 -4.30 19.18 -4.69
C ASP A 224 -3.51 17.95 -5.16
N GLY A 225 -4.08 17.14 -6.08
CA GLY A 225 -3.46 15.93 -6.62
C GLY A 225 -3.61 14.68 -5.75
N GLY A 226 -4.07 14.81 -4.50
CA GLY A 226 -4.36 13.68 -3.61
C GLY A 226 -5.69 13.00 -3.93
N PHE A 227 -6.07 12.01 -3.12
CA PHE A 227 -7.23 11.15 -3.42
C PHE A 227 -8.28 11.16 -2.32
N ILE A 228 -9.53 11.04 -2.75
CA ILE A 228 -10.71 10.85 -1.91
C ILE A 228 -11.17 9.38 -1.93
N TYR A 229 -12.10 9.02 -1.03
CA TYR A 229 -12.64 7.67 -0.94
C TYR A 229 -13.51 7.28 -2.15
N THR A 230 -14.45 8.16 -2.57
CA THR A 230 -15.31 7.91 -3.74
C THR A 230 -15.91 9.21 -4.28
N PRO A 231 -16.02 9.37 -5.60
CA PRO A 231 -16.73 10.48 -6.24
C PRO A 231 -18.24 10.19 -6.42
N VAL A 232 -18.71 8.97 -6.13
CA VAL A 232 -20.09 8.54 -6.43
C VAL A 232 -21.12 9.25 -5.56
N GLY A 233 -22.22 9.71 -6.16
CA GLY A 233 -23.27 10.51 -5.52
C GLY A 233 -22.74 11.90 -5.14
N ALA A 234 -22.88 12.30 -3.88
CA ALA A 234 -22.30 13.55 -3.37
C ALA A 234 -20.79 13.42 -3.08
N GLY A 235 -20.17 12.27 -3.39
CA GLY A 235 -18.82 11.93 -3.02
C GLY A 235 -18.62 11.70 -1.52
N SER A 236 -17.46 11.15 -1.16
CA SER A 236 -17.08 10.95 0.25
C SER A 236 -15.57 10.99 0.43
N SER A 237 -15.14 11.61 1.51
CA SER A 237 -13.79 11.51 2.05
C SER A 237 -13.86 11.35 3.56
N ALA A 238 -13.05 10.44 4.09
CA ALA A 238 -12.95 10.24 5.53
C ALA A 238 -12.27 11.44 6.23
N ALA A 239 -11.49 12.24 5.49
CA ALA A 239 -10.88 13.48 5.95
C ALA A 239 -11.85 14.69 5.96
N GLY A 240 -13.11 14.48 5.58
CA GLY A 240 -14.13 15.52 5.61
C GLY A 240 -14.14 16.46 4.39
N LYS A 241 -14.72 17.65 4.58
CA LYS A 241 -14.95 18.63 3.50
C LYS A 241 -14.20 19.94 3.76
N THR A 242 -13.91 20.64 2.68
CA THR A 242 -13.45 22.04 2.70
C THR A 242 -14.64 23.00 2.79
N ALA A 243 -14.39 24.29 3.07
CA ALA A 243 -15.44 25.31 3.17
C ALA A 243 -16.25 25.49 1.87
N ASN A 244 -15.62 25.27 0.70
CA ASN A 244 -16.29 25.32 -0.61
C ASN A 244 -17.01 24.00 -1.00
N GLY A 245 -17.12 23.06 -0.06
CA GLY A 245 -17.75 21.75 -0.26
C GLY A 245 -16.91 20.76 -1.05
N GLY A 246 -15.60 21.00 -1.24
CA GLY A 246 -14.66 20.03 -1.77
C GLY A 246 -14.40 18.91 -0.77
N LEU A 247 -13.93 17.76 -1.24
CA LEU A 247 -13.59 16.61 -0.41
C LEU A 247 -12.07 16.59 -0.17
N ARG A 248 -11.65 16.55 1.11
CA ARG A 248 -10.22 16.56 1.45
C ARG A 248 -9.54 15.27 1.02
N SER A 249 -8.36 15.38 0.45
CA SER A 249 -7.46 14.26 0.21
C SER A 249 -6.89 13.74 1.53
N TYR A 250 -6.47 12.46 1.56
CA TYR A 250 -5.81 11.89 2.73
C TYR A 250 -4.85 10.75 2.39
N GLY A 251 -3.93 10.46 3.31
CA GLY A 251 -2.75 9.66 3.07
C GLY A 251 -3.04 8.27 2.50
N SER A 252 -3.79 7.42 3.22
CA SER A 252 -4.02 6.05 2.79
C SER A 252 -4.69 5.94 1.41
N MET A 253 -5.61 6.86 1.06
CA MET A 253 -6.20 6.86 -0.29
C MET A 253 -5.25 7.40 -1.35
N THR A 254 -4.40 8.36 -1.01
CA THR A 254 -3.44 8.91 -1.97
C THR A 254 -2.37 7.89 -2.34
N TYR A 255 -1.84 7.15 -1.37
CA TYR A 255 -0.92 6.05 -1.64
C TYR A 255 -1.61 4.90 -2.40
N ALA A 256 -2.84 4.52 -2.01
CA ALA A 256 -3.61 3.48 -2.72
C ALA A 256 -3.90 3.87 -4.17
N GLY A 257 -4.31 5.12 -4.44
CA GLY A 257 -4.57 5.63 -5.78
C GLY A 257 -3.30 5.67 -6.64
N LEU A 258 -2.20 6.17 -6.10
CA LEU A 258 -0.91 6.21 -6.78
C LEU A 258 -0.42 4.80 -7.14
N LYS A 259 -0.45 3.86 -6.21
CA LYS A 259 -0.14 2.44 -6.46
C LYS A 259 -1.01 1.88 -7.60
N SER A 260 -2.30 2.15 -7.56
CA SER A 260 -3.25 1.68 -8.57
C SER A 260 -2.93 2.20 -9.97
N MET A 261 -2.48 3.45 -10.08
CA MET A 261 -2.01 4.04 -11.33
C MET A 261 -0.74 3.35 -11.86
N ILE A 262 0.22 3.05 -10.99
CA ILE A 262 1.44 2.31 -11.36
C ILE A 262 1.08 0.90 -11.82
N PHE A 263 0.16 0.22 -11.16
CA PHE A 263 -0.33 -1.11 -11.57
C PHE A 263 -1.04 -1.12 -12.93
N ALA A 264 -1.59 0.02 -13.34
CA ALA A 264 -2.18 0.21 -14.66
C ALA A 264 -1.15 0.71 -15.72
N GLY A 265 0.14 0.65 -15.41
CA GLY A 265 1.23 0.97 -16.34
C GLY A 265 1.57 2.46 -16.45
N LEU A 266 0.99 3.32 -15.62
CA LEU A 266 1.36 4.74 -15.63
C LEU A 266 2.75 4.93 -15.03
N THR A 267 3.48 5.90 -15.59
CA THR A 267 4.84 6.23 -15.15
C THR A 267 4.90 7.64 -14.53
N ALA A 268 6.03 7.97 -13.96
CA ALA A 268 6.30 9.32 -13.43
C ALA A 268 6.13 10.47 -14.46
N LYS A 269 5.96 10.17 -15.75
CA LYS A 269 5.69 11.17 -16.80
C LYS A 269 4.21 11.56 -16.87
N ASP A 270 3.30 10.70 -16.39
CA ASP A 270 1.86 10.96 -16.40
C ASP A 270 1.50 12.09 -15.41
N PRO A 271 0.68 13.08 -15.82
CA PRO A 271 0.33 14.20 -14.96
C PRO A 271 -0.40 13.80 -13.68
N ARG A 272 -1.17 12.71 -13.69
CA ARG A 272 -1.87 12.16 -12.52
C ARG A 272 -0.88 11.62 -11.49
N VAL A 273 0.13 10.88 -11.96
CA VAL A 273 1.21 10.35 -11.12
C VAL A 273 2.06 11.48 -10.55
N LYS A 274 2.38 12.51 -11.35
CA LYS A 274 3.10 13.68 -10.87
C LYS A 274 2.35 14.41 -9.76
N ALA A 275 1.06 14.69 -9.96
CA ALA A 275 0.24 15.39 -8.98
C ALA A 275 0.11 14.59 -7.67
N ALA A 276 -0.12 13.27 -7.74
CA ALA A 276 -0.14 12.41 -6.57
C ALA A 276 1.21 12.36 -5.85
N SER A 277 2.31 12.29 -6.60
CA SER A 277 3.67 12.30 -6.05
C SER A 277 3.99 13.61 -5.34
N GLU A 278 3.54 14.74 -5.90
CA GLU A 278 3.70 16.05 -5.25
C GLU A 278 2.87 16.13 -3.96
N TRP A 279 1.65 15.60 -3.96
CA TRP A 279 0.85 15.54 -2.75
C TRP A 279 1.57 14.76 -1.64
N ILE A 280 2.10 13.56 -1.92
CA ILE A 280 2.80 12.77 -0.89
C ILE A 280 4.11 13.42 -0.46
N ARG A 281 4.81 14.17 -1.32
CA ARG A 281 5.99 14.94 -0.94
C ARG A 281 5.65 16.05 0.06
N ASN A 282 4.50 16.70 -0.10
CA ASN A 282 4.02 17.75 0.82
C ASN A 282 3.47 17.21 2.15
N HIS A 283 3.16 15.89 2.22
CA HIS A 283 2.48 15.28 3.36
C HIS A 283 3.22 14.03 3.88
N TYR A 284 4.52 13.94 3.60
CA TYR A 284 5.30 12.79 4.05
C TYR A 284 5.35 12.74 5.58
N THR A 285 4.95 11.60 6.15
CA THR A 285 5.11 11.28 7.57
C THR A 285 4.91 9.78 7.81
N VAL A 286 5.57 9.26 8.84
CA VAL A 286 5.35 7.91 9.38
C VAL A 286 4.71 7.96 10.78
N GLU A 287 4.26 9.13 11.24
CA GLU A 287 3.67 9.31 12.56
C GLU A 287 2.15 9.19 12.56
N GLU A 288 1.52 9.55 11.45
CA GLU A 288 0.07 9.54 11.30
C GLU A 288 -0.35 9.27 9.84
N ASN A 289 -1.62 8.95 9.63
CA ASN A 289 -2.25 8.93 8.31
C ASN A 289 -2.60 10.37 7.92
N PRO A 290 -1.88 11.03 7.00
CA PRO A 290 -2.09 12.44 6.66
C PRO A 290 -3.55 12.79 6.38
N GLY A 291 -4.08 13.79 7.08
CA GLY A 291 -5.48 14.21 7.01
C GLY A 291 -6.45 13.38 7.85
N MET A 292 -5.99 12.28 8.48
CA MET A 292 -6.78 11.37 9.29
C MET A 292 -6.26 11.21 10.73
N GLY A 293 -5.08 11.74 11.03
CA GLY A 293 -4.39 11.48 12.29
C GLY A 293 -4.14 9.98 12.50
N GLN A 294 -4.51 9.46 13.65
CA GLN A 294 -4.29 8.05 13.97
C GLN A 294 -5.34 7.09 13.37
N GLN A 295 -6.38 7.58 12.66
CA GLN A 295 -7.40 6.69 12.10
C GLN A 295 -6.87 5.93 10.88
N GLY A 296 -6.96 4.61 10.90
CA GLY A 296 -6.49 3.74 9.82
C GLY A 296 -4.98 3.76 9.64
N LEU A 297 -4.22 3.85 10.74
CA LEU A 297 -2.77 4.02 10.75
C LEU A 297 -2.03 2.80 10.18
N TYR A 298 -2.43 1.59 10.57
CA TYR A 298 -1.75 0.37 10.10
C TYR A 298 -2.07 0.05 8.65
N TYR A 299 -3.30 0.29 8.22
CA TYR A 299 -3.65 0.26 6.79
C TYR A 299 -2.86 1.31 5.99
N TYR A 300 -2.65 2.51 6.56
CA TYR A 300 -1.81 3.54 5.96
C TYR A 300 -0.36 3.05 5.84
N PHE A 301 0.22 2.46 6.87
CA PHE A 301 1.60 1.95 6.84
C PHE A 301 1.80 0.88 5.75
N ASP A 302 0.87 -0.07 5.62
CA ASP A 302 0.93 -1.08 4.56
C ASP A 302 0.83 -0.45 3.16
N THR A 303 -0.15 0.44 2.94
CA THR A 303 -0.31 1.13 1.65
C THR A 303 0.87 2.03 1.31
N PHE A 304 1.39 2.78 2.26
CA PHE A 304 2.58 3.61 2.15
C PHE A 304 3.79 2.78 1.71
N ALA A 305 4.12 1.74 2.48
CA ALA A 305 5.29 0.91 2.24
C ALA A 305 5.20 0.17 0.90
N LYS A 306 4.04 -0.42 0.60
CA LYS A 306 3.78 -1.11 -0.66
C LYS A 306 3.91 -0.17 -1.86
N THR A 307 3.37 1.05 -1.77
CA THR A 307 3.43 2.03 -2.86
C THR A 307 4.86 2.44 -3.15
N LEU A 308 5.63 2.85 -2.14
CA LEU A 308 7.03 3.26 -2.34
C LEU A 308 7.90 2.10 -2.85
N SER A 309 7.63 0.87 -2.39
CA SER A 309 8.29 -0.34 -2.90
C SER A 309 7.98 -0.60 -4.37
N VAL A 310 6.70 -0.53 -4.78
CA VAL A 310 6.28 -0.72 -6.19
C VAL A 310 6.87 0.36 -7.10
N MET A 311 7.01 1.58 -6.60
CA MET A 311 7.67 2.69 -7.31
C MET A 311 9.19 2.56 -7.33
N LYS A 312 9.78 1.58 -6.63
CA LYS A 312 11.23 1.36 -6.49
C LYS A 312 11.95 2.58 -5.91
N ILE A 313 11.33 3.25 -4.95
CA ILE A 313 11.92 4.40 -4.28
C ILE A 313 12.71 3.89 -3.07
N ASP A 314 14.02 4.10 -3.05
CA ASP A 314 14.86 3.77 -1.90
C ASP A 314 15.02 4.95 -0.95
N GLN A 315 15.26 6.14 -1.48
CA GLN A 315 15.30 7.39 -0.75
C GLN A 315 14.14 8.27 -1.20
N PHE A 316 13.31 8.69 -0.26
CA PHE A 316 12.19 9.58 -0.54
C PHE A 316 12.61 11.03 -0.26
N GLU A 317 12.39 11.93 -1.22
CA GLU A 317 12.65 13.36 -1.04
C GLU A 317 11.32 14.10 -0.86
N ASP A 318 11.14 14.75 0.28
CA ASP A 318 9.95 15.55 0.58
C ASP A 318 9.94 16.88 -0.20
N ALA A 319 8.89 17.67 -0.04
CA ALA A 319 8.76 18.96 -0.73
C ALA A 319 9.76 20.01 -0.22
N GLY A 320 10.31 19.84 0.97
CA GLY A 320 11.37 20.66 1.55
C GLY A 320 12.78 20.31 1.03
N GLY A 321 12.89 19.22 0.25
CA GLY A 321 14.17 18.69 -0.24
C GLY A 321 14.90 17.81 0.77
N GLN A 322 14.27 17.46 1.90
CA GLN A 322 14.82 16.52 2.85
C GLN A 322 14.70 15.10 2.30
N LYS A 323 15.79 14.35 2.42
CA LYS A 323 15.85 12.94 2.03
C LYS A 323 15.57 12.04 3.22
N HIS A 324 14.66 11.11 3.02
CA HIS A 324 14.19 10.15 4.01
C HIS A 324 14.55 8.73 3.60
N ASP A 325 15.19 8.00 4.49
CA ASP A 325 15.21 6.53 4.42
C ASP A 325 13.87 6.03 4.98
N TRP A 326 12.84 6.02 4.15
CA TRP A 326 11.48 5.69 4.55
C TRP A 326 11.35 4.30 5.17
N ARG A 327 12.20 3.35 4.75
CA ARG A 327 12.20 1.98 5.33
C ARG A 327 12.67 2.01 6.77
N LYS A 328 13.74 2.73 7.05
CA LYS A 328 14.28 2.90 8.40
C LYS A 328 13.32 3.68 9.29
N GLU A 329 12.72 4.75 8.78
CA GLU A 329 11.79 5.59 9.53
C GLU A 329 10.51 4.82 9.88
N LEU A 330 9.89 4.14 8.89
CA LEU A 330 8.70 3.31 9.12
C LEU A 330 8.98 2.14 10.07
N ALA A 331 10.08 1.43 9.88
CA ALA A 331 10.46 0.35 10.80
C ALA A 331 10.64 0.85 12.23
N SER A 332 11.32 2.00 12.41
CA SER A 332 11.52 2.60 13.72
C SER A 332 10.19 2.96 14.39
N GLN A 333 9.23 3.50 13.62
CA GLN A 333 7.89 3.79 14.10
C GLN A 333 7.13 2.52 14.49
N LEU A 334 7.21 1.48 13.68
CA LEU A 334 6.60 0.19 13.99
C LEU A 334 7.21 -0.45 15.24
N PHE A 335 8.54 -0.36 15.45
CA PHE A 335 9.18 -0.84 16.68
C PHE A 335 8.69 -0.08 17.91
N HIS A 336 8.52 1.24 17.80
CA HIS A 336 8.02 2.08 18.87
C HIS A 336 6.57 1.75 19.26
N LEU A 337 5.72 1.44 18.28
CA LEU A 337 4.30 1.15 18.49
C LEU A 337 4.02 -0.30 18.91
N GLN A 338 5.00 -1.21 18.80
CA GLN A 338 4.81 -2.63 19.11
C GLN A 338 4.62 -2.84 20.61
N GLN A 339 3.55 -3.53 20.98
CA GLN A 339 3.20 -3.83 22.34
C GLN A 339 4.16 -4.87 22.99
N PRO A 340 4.24 -4.95 24.32
CA PRO A 340 5.08 -5.94 25.01
C PRO A 340 4.79 -7.39 24.62
N ASN A 341 3.54 -7.72 24.31
CA ASN A 341 3.12 -9.05 23.86
C ASN A 341 3.41 -9.33 22.38
N GLY A 342 4.06 -8.42 21.67
CA GLY A 342 4.43 -8.55 20.26
C GLY A 342 3.37 -8.07 19.27
N SER A 343 2.18 -7.73 19.70
CA SER A 343 1.11 -7.23 18.82
C SER A 343 1.30 -5.75 18.48
N TRP A 344 0.53 -5.32 17.49
CA TRP A 344 0.17 -3.92 17.27
C TRP A 344 -1.33 -3.75 17.51
N VAL A 345 -1.73 -2.57 17.94
CA VAL A 345 -3.13 -2.19 18.14
C VAL A 345 -3.26 -0.68 17.97
N ASN A 346 -4.35 -0.24 17.36
CA ASN A 346 -4.65 1.19 17.23
C ASN A 346 -5.72 1.60 18.24
N PRO A 347 -5.44 2.52 19.16
CA PRO A 347 -6.47 3.03 20.07
C PRO A 347 -7.63 3.76 19.39
N LYS A 348 -7.46 4.12 18.10
CA LYS A 348 -8.55 4.59 17.22
C LYS A 348 -9.13 3.41 16.45
N GLU A 349 -10.15 2.77 17.00
CA GLU A 349 -10.72 1.48 16.57
C GLU A 349 -11.38 1.48 15.18
N ARG A 350 -11.46 2.61 14.50
CA ARG A 350 -12.10 2.71 13.20
C ARG A 350 -11.49 1.68 12.23
N TRP A 351 -12.34 1.04 11.44
CA TRP A 351 -11.98 -0.02 10.48
C TRP A 351 -11.32 -1.26 11.13
N LEU A 352 -11.73 -1.58 12.36
CA LEU A 352 -11.25 -2.73 13.13
C LEU A 352 -9.76 -2.65 13.53
N GLU A 353 -9.08 -1.54 13.42
CA GLU A 353 -7.67 -1.44 13.86
C GLU A 353 -7.48 -1.51 15.39
N GLY A 354 -8.56 -1.49 16.16
CA GLY A 354 -8.58 -1.89 17.58
C GLY A 354 -8.42 -3.41 17.79
N ASP A 355 -8.59 -4.21 16.74
CA ASP A 355 -8.31 -5.64 16.78
C ASP A 355 -6.80 -5.88 16.62
N PRO A 356 -6.13 -6.46 17.63
CA PRO A 356 -4.70 -6.65 17.58
C PRO A 356 -4.26 -7.66 16.50
N SER A 357 -5.11 -8.61 16.10
CA SER A 357 -4.75 -9.54 15.02
C SER A 357 -4.70 -8.84 13.66
N LEU A 358 -5.66 -7.96 13.38
CA LEU A 358 -5.67 -7.15 12.15
C LEU A 358 -4.48 -6.18 12.10
N ALA A 359 -4.29 -5.40 13.18
CA ALA A 359 -3.20 -4.43 13.24
C ALA A 359 -1.82 -5.12 13.17
N THR A 360 -1.67 -6.31 13.79
CA THR A 360 -0.43 -7.09 13.71
C THR A 360 -0.18 -7.62 12.30
N ALA A 361 -1.23 -8.08 11.60
CA ALA A 361 -1.08 -8.50 10.20
C ALA A 361 -0.59 -7.33 9.32
N TYR A 362 -1.19 -6.14 9.40
CA TYR A 362 -0.72 -4.97 8.67
C TYR A 362 0.69 -4.53 9.09
N GLY A 363 1.01 -4.56 10.40
CA GLY A 363 2.35 -4.24 10.91
C GLY A 363 3.42 -5.15 10.31
N LEU A 364 3.18 -6.45 10.27
CA LEU A 364 4.08 -7.44 9.67
C LEU A 364 4.22 -7.24 8.16
N LEU A 365 3.12 -6.96 7.45
CA LEU A 365 3.15 -6.66 6.01
C LEU A 365 3.97 -5.40 5.72
N ALA A 366 3.79 -4.34 6.50
CA ALA A 366 4.59 -3.12 6.38
C ALA A 366 6.08 -3.35 6.68
N LEU A 367 6.41 -4.12 7.74
CA LEU A 367 7.79 -4.50 8.06
C LEU A 367 8.48 -5.27 6.94
N LYS A 368 7.74 -6.10 6.19
CA LYS A 368 8.31 -6.82 5.03
C LYS A 368 8.87 -5.87 3.98
N TYR A 369 8.21 -4.75 3.72
CA TYR A 369 8.70 -3.74 2.78
C TYR A 369 9.86 -2.89 3.34
N CYS A 370 10.08 -2.92 4.67
CA CYS A 370 11.21 -2.24 5.31
C CYS A 370 12.53 -3.02 5.23
N GLU A 371 12.52 -4.26 4.76
CA GLU A 371 13.74 -5.02 4.49
C GLU A 371 14.63 -4.26 3.48
N PRO A 372 15.96 -4.31 3.64
CA PRO A 372 16.85 -3.70 2.67
C PRO A 372 16.54 -4.20 1.26
N SER A 373 16.54 -3.28 0.28
CA SER A 373 16.40 -3.68 -1.11
C SER A 373 17.56 -4.63 -1.44
N THR A 374 17.25 -5.89 -1.74
CA THR A 374 18.21 -6.78 -2.38
C THR A 374 18.47 -6.18 -3.74
N GLY A 375 19.61 -5.48 -3.87
CA GLY A 375 20.02 -4.85 -5.12
C GLY A 375 19.91 -5.87 -6.25
N GLY A 376 18.99 -5.61 -7.18
CA GLY A 376 18.92 -6.31 -8.46
C GLY A 376 19.90 -5.70 -9.43
#